data_2fbb901951c06eb980d49a6e4c6ef662
#
_entry.id   2fbb901951c06eb980d49a6e4c6ef662
#
_cell.length_a   1.000
_cell.length_b   1.000
_cell.length_c   1.000
_cell.angle_alpha   90.00
_cell.angle_beta   90.00
_cell.angle_gamma   90.00
#
_symmetry.space_group_name_H-M   'P 1'
#
loop_
_entity.id
_entity.type
_entity.pdbx_description
1 polymer ?
#
loop_
_entity_poly.entity_id
_entity_poly.type
_entity_poly.pdbx_seq_one_letter_code
_entity_poly.pdbx_strand_id
1 'polypeptide(L)'
;MFSSDIYAARRETLVSRFEGGLLLFLGHGEAPMNFVDNPYPFRQDSSFLYYFGLNQPDLTALIDVDAGATTIFGDELTLDHVVWMGDLPTLASRAEAVGVSDTRPGSDLAEILARAVASGRAVHFLPPYRAETKLQLLHLLGVAPEEAETEASSELIRAVVTQ
;
A
#
# COMPACT_ATOMS: atom_id res chain seq x y z
N MET A 1 -14.63 -9.74 -3.31
CA MET A 1 -13.34 -9.67 -4.02
C MET A 1 -13.61 -9.93 -5.49
N PHE A 2 -13.02 -9.14 -6.39
CA PHE A 2 -13.09 -9.40 -7.83
C PHE A 2 -12.06 -10.46 -8.23
N SER A 3 -12.08 -10.91 -9.49
CA SER A 3 -11.02 -11.79 -10.01
C SER A 3 -9.66 -11.06 -10.11
N SER A 4 -8.56 -11.82 -10.08
CA SER A 4 -7.19 -11.30 -10.22
C SER A 4 -7.00 -10.45 -11.46
N ASP A 5 -7.62 -10.84 -12.58
CA ASP A 5 -7.52 -10.14 -13.87
C ASP A 5 -8.05 -8.71 -13.81
N ILE A 6 -9.12 -8.47 -13.01
CA ILE A 6 -9.67 -7.13 -12.85
C ILE A 6 -8.68 -6.22 -12.13
N TYR A 7 -8.04 -6.71 -11.06
CA TYR A 7 -7.04 -5.92 -10.35
C TYR A 7 -5.78 -5.71 -11.18
N ALA A 8 -5.32 -6.73 -11.91
CA ALA A 8 -4.20 -6.62 -12.83
C ALA A 8 -4.46 -5.57 -13.90
N ALA A 9 -5.60 -5.63 -14.60
CA ALA A 9 -5.96 -4.66 -15.62
C ALA A 9 -6.04 -3.21 -15.09
N ARG A 10 -6.54 -3.01 -13.86
CA ARG A 10 -6.56 -1.69 -13.20
C ARG A 10 -5.15 -1.17 -12.98
N ARG A 11 -4.24 -2.01 -12.47
CA ARG A 11 -2.84 -1.63 -12.25
C ARG A 11 -2.11 -1.35 -13.58
N GLU A 12 -2.33 -2.17 -14.61
CA GLU A 12 -1.78 -1.95 -15.95
C GLU A 12 -2.24 -0.63 -16.53
N THR A 13 -3.54 -0.32 -16.44
CA THR A 13 -4.09 0.98 -16.88
C THR A 13 -3.47 2.14 -16.10
N LEU A 14 -3.25 1.99 -14.79
CA LEU A 14 -2.59 3.01 -13.99
C LEU A 14 -1.14 3.22 -14.43
N VAL A 15 -0.36 2.13 -14.50
CA VAL A 15 1.07 2.15 -14.90
C VAL A 15 1.26 2.78 -16.27
N SER A 16 0.36 2.53 -17.24
CA SER A 16 0.47 3.08 -18.59
C SER A 16 0.42 4.62 -18.67
N ARG A 17 0.11 5.29 -17.56
CA ARG A 17 0.05 6.75 -17.46
C ARG A 17 1.33 7.38 -16.92
N PHE A 18 2.33 6.57 -16.57
CA PHE A 18 3.59 7.01 -16.00
C PHE A 18 4.75 6.62 -16.89
N GLU A 19 5.75 7.49 -16.98
CA GLU A 19 6.98 7.21 -17.73
C GLU A 19 8.00 6.42 -16.90
N GLY A 20 7.86 6.41 -15.56
CA GLY A 20 8.75 5.71 -14.64
C GLY A 20 8.47 6.06 -13.18
N GLY A 21 9.35 5.58 -12.28
CA GLY A 21 9.26 5.85 -10.86
C GLY A 21 8.51 4.76 -10.06
N LEU A 22 8.15 5.09 -8.85
CA LEU A 22 7.46 4.21 -7.91
C LEU A 22 6.09 4.79 -7.54
N LEU A 23 5.05 3.95 -7.55
CA LEU A 23 3.72 4.32 -7.08
C LEU A 23 3.50 3.65 -5.72
N LEU A 24 3.45 4.47 -4.67
CA LEU A 24 3.31 4.02 -3.28
C LEU A 24 1.84 4.16 -2.84
N PHE A 25 1.26 3.04 -2.42
CA PHE A 25 -0.08 2.97 -1.84
C PHE A 25 0.02 2.51 -0.39
N LEU A 26 -0.16 3.44 0.53
CA LEU A 26 -0.19 3.14 1.96
C LEU A 26 -1.60 2.68 2.35
N GLY A 27 -1.69 1.48 2.90
CA GLY A 27 -2.91 0.99 3.51
C GLY A 27 -3.11 1.58 4.91
N HIS A 28 -4.29 1.30 5.47
CA HIS A 28 -4.63 1.70 6.83
C HIS A 28 -4.19 0.65 7.84
N GLY A 29 -3.82 1.08 9.03
CA GLY A 29 -3.78 0.29 10.25
C GLY A 29 -5.14 0.26 10.97
N GLU A 30 -5.27 -0.59 11.98
CA GLU A 30 -6.41 -0.58 12.89
C GLU A 30 -6.45 0.71 13.72
N ALA A 31 -7.65 1.17 14.03
CA ALA A 31 -7.87 2.33 14.87
C ALA A 31 -8.55 1.89 16.18
N PRO A 32 -7.93 2.07 17.35
CA PRO A 32 -8.53 1.72 18.63
C PRO A 32 -9.67 2.67 18.99
N MET A 33 -10.75 2.14 19.59
CA MET A 33 -11.84 2.95 20.12
C MET A 33 -11.49 3.59 21.48
N ASN A 34 -11.05 2.76 22.43
CA ASN A 34 -10.76 3.16 23.80
C ASN A 34 -9.51 2.49 24.39
N PHE A 35 -9.08 1.36 23.86
CA PHE A 35 -7.82 0.69 24.16
C PHE A 35 -7.40 -0.19 22.97
N VAL A 36 -6.15 -0.63 22.95
CA VAL A 36 -5.49 -1.24 21.77
C VAL A 36 -6.25 -2.44 21.23
N ASP A 37 -6.77 -3.32 22.10
CA ASP A 37 -7.44 -4.56 21.69
C ASP A 37 -8.93 -4.39 21.39
N ASN A 38 -9.43 -3.16 21.33
CA ASN A 38 -10.81 -2.84 20.96
C ASN A 38 -10.85 -1.87 19.78
N PRO A 39 -10.54 -2.33 18.56
CA PRO A 39 -10.55 -1.48 17.39
C PRO A 39 -11.95 -1.23 16.82
N TYR A 40 -12.10 -0.16 16.06
CA TYR A 40 -13.25 0.01 15.17
C TYR A 40 -13.26 -1.08 14.09
N PRO A 41 -14.44 -1.42 13.52
CA PRO A 41 -14.51 -2.30 12.35
C PRO A 41 -13.56 -1.81 11.27
N PHE A 42 -12.61 -2.68 10.88
CA PHE A 42 -11.57 -2.31 9.93
C PHE A 42 -12.12 -2.15 8.51
N ARG A 43 -11.70 -1.10 7.85
CA ARG A 43 -11.88 -0.88 6.42
C ARG A 43 -10.61 -0.27 5.83
N GLN A 44 -10.11 -0.93 4.82
CA GLN A 44 -8.92 -0.48 4.09
C GLN A 44 -9.20 0.78 3.27
N ASP A 45 -8.14 1.52 2.91
CA ASP A 45 -8.20 2.66 1.99
C ASP A 45 -8.89 2.30 0.68
N SER A 46 -9.66 3.23 0.14
CA SER A 46 -10.49 2.96 -1.05
C SER A 46 -9.64 2.76 -2.31
N SER A 47 -8.56 3.49 -2.48
CA SER A 47 -7.65 3.32 -3.62
C SER A 47 -6.89 2.01 -3.50
N PHE A 48 -6.46 1.66 -2.29
CA PHE A 48 -5.84 0.37 -2.02
C PHE A 48 -6.79 -0.79 -2.36
N LEU A 49 -8.06 -0.73 -1.93
CA LEU A 49 -9.07 -1.73 -2.27
C LEU A 49 -9.34 -1.80 -3.78
N TYR A 50 -9.32 -0.67 -4.46
CA TYR A 50 -9.59 -0.62 -5.90
C TYR A 50 -8.50 -1.34 -6.71
N TYR A 51 -7.22 -1.12 -6.37
CA TYR A 51 -6.08 -1.66 -7.11
C TYR A 51 -5.60 -3.03 -6.62
N PHE A 52 -5.80 -3.35 -5.34
CA PHE A 52 -5.23 -4.56 -4.72
C PHE A 52 -6.26 -5.47 -4.06
N GLY A 53 -7.47 -5.00 -3.78
CA GLY A 53 -8.57 -5.83 -3.29
C GLY A 53 -8.38 -6.45 -1.91
N LEU A 54 -7.31 -6.13 -1.19
CA LEU A 54 -6.98 -6.69 0.12
C LEU A 54 -7.54 -5.78 1.24
N ASN A 55 -8.51 -6.29 2.00
CA ASN A 55 -9.12 -5.58 3.13
C ASN A 55 -8.53 -6.07 4.45
N GLN A 56 -7.29 -5.71 4.71
CA GLN A 56 -6.50 -6.15 5.86
C GLN A 56 -5.60 -5.00 6.32
N PRO A 57 -5.42 -4.81 7.65
CA PRO A 57 -4.60 -3.72 8.17
C PRO A 57 -3.12 -3.89 7.84
N ASP A 58 -2.39 -2.79 7.97
CA ASP A 58 -0.93 -2.70 7.94
C ASP A 58 -0.27 -3.21 6.65
N LEU A 59 -1.00 -3.15 5.54
CA LEU A 59 -0.45 -3.45 4.21
C LEU A 59 0.00 -2.18 3.50
N THR A 60 1.07 -2.30 2.75
CA THR A 60 1.52 -1.30 1.78
C THR A 60 1.74 -1.96 0.42
N ALA A 61 1.41 -1.28 -0.65
CA ALA A 61 1.70 -1.74 -2.00
C ALA A 61 2.64 -0.77 -2.72
N LEU A 62 3.59 -1.30 -3.46
CA LEU A 62 4.52 -0.57 -4.28
C LEU A 62 4.48 -1.10 -5.70
N ILE A 63 4.22 -0.21 -6.65
CA ILE A 63 4.32 -0.52 -8.07
C ILE A 63 5.59 0.15 -8.60
N ASP A 64 6.53 -0.64 -9.08
CA ASP A 64 7.71 -0.19 -9.79
C ASP A 64 7.39 -0.10 -11.27
N VAL A 65 7.19 1.14 -11.76
CA VAL A 65 6.81 1.39 -13.16
C VAL A 65 7.92 0.96 -14.11
N ASP A 66 9.18 1.22 -13.75
CA ASP A 66 10.34 0.91 -14.59
C ASP A 66 10.56 -0.60 -14.74
N ALA A 67 10.32 -1.35 -13.65
CA ALA A 67 10.46 -2.79 -13.64
C ALA A 67 9.18 -3.54 -14.08
N GLY A 68 8.04 -2.85 -14.13
CA GLY A 68 6.74 -3.47 -14.38
C GLY A 68 6.33 -4.43 -13.26
N ALA A 69 6.78 -4.19 -12.02
CA ALA A 69 6.61 -5.09 -10.89
C ALA A 69 5.70 -4.48 -9.82
N THR A 70 4.93 -5.34 -9.16
CA THR A 70 4.09 -4.95 -8.03
C THR A 70 4.46 -5.82 -6.83
N THR A 71 4.70 -5.17 -5.69
CA THR A 71 5.02 -5.83 -4.41
C THR A 71 4.02 -5.43 -3.35
N ILE A 72 3.52 -6.38 -2.56
CA ILE A 72 2.76 -6.13 -1.34
C ILE A 72 3.68 -6.31 -0.14
N PHE A 73 3.74 -5.29 0.70
CA PHE A 73 4.46 -5.30 1.96
C PHE A 73 3.49 -5.48 3.12
N GLY A 74 3.86 -6.35 4.05
CA GLY A 74 3.10 -6.61 5.26
C GLY A 74 3.70 -7.78 6.01
N ASP A 75 3.31 -7.92 7.26
CA ASP A 75 3.79 -9.03 8.08
C ASP A 75 2.77 -10.18 8.06
N GLU A 76 3.27 -11.41 8.17
CA GLU A 76 2.40 -12.56 8.35
C GLU A 76 1.74 -12.50 9.73
N LEU A 77 0.55 -13.05 9.81
CA LEU A 77 -0.18 -13.13 11.07
C LEU A 77 0.63 -13.91 12.10
N THR A 78 0.74 -13.37 13.30
CA THR A 78 1.43 -14.04 14.40
C THR A 78 0.68 -15.31 14.83
N LEU A 79 1.38 -16.23 15.52
CA LEU A 79 0.77 -17.44 16.08
C LEU A 79 -0.42 -17.12 16.99
N ASP A 80 -0.38 -16.00 17.71
CA ASP A 80 -1.49 -15.57 18.56
C ASP A 80 -2.74 -15.24 17.74
N HIS A 81 -2.60 -14.60 16.58
CA HIS A 81 -3.71 -14.37 15.66
C HIS A 81 -4.30 -15.68 15.13
N VAL A 82 -3.46 -16.65 14.80
CA VAL A 82 -3.91 -17.97 14.32
C VAL A 82 -4.69 -18.71 15.41
N VAL A 83 -4.26 -18.62 16.67
CA VAL A 83 -4.96 -19.24 17.82
C VAL A 83 -6.35 -18.66 18.01
N TRP A 84 -6.54 -17.35 17.81
CA TRP A 84 -7.84 -16.68 18.03
C TRP A 84 -8.75 -16.67 16.79
N MET A 85 -8.18 -16.63 15.60
CA MET A 85 -8.92 -16.45 14.33
C MET A 85 -8.97 -17.70 13.45
N GLY A 86 -8.23 -18.76 13.79
CA GLY A 86 -8.07 -19.97 12.98
C GLY A 86 -7.06 -19.80 11.84
N ASP A 87 -6.91 -20.85 11.01
CA ASP A 87 -6.01 -20.84 9.84
C ASP A 87 -6.49 -19.82 8.81
N LEU A 88 -5.80 -18.68 8.75
CA LEU A 88 -6.00 -17.69 7.70
C LEU A 88 -4.97 -17.89 6.58
N PRO A 89 -5.34 -17.64 5.31
CA PRO A 89 -4.39 -17.69 4.20
C PRO A 89 -3.19 -16.77 4.44
N THR A 90 -1.99 -17.21 4.06
CA THR A 90 -0.77 -16.40 4.12
C THR A 90 -0.90 -15.12 3.31
N LEU A 91 -0.08 -14.10 3.60
CA LEU A 91 -0.03 -12.88 2.81
C LEU A 91 0.24 -13.20 1.32
N ALA A 92 1.18 -14.10 1.06
CA ALA A 92 1.50 -14.54 -0.31
C ALA A 92 0.27 -15.14 -1.02
N SER A 93 -0.48 -16.04 -0.38
CA SER A 93 -1.68 -16.63 -0.96
C SER A 93 -2.77 -15.59 -1.25
N ARG A 94 -2.93 -14.59 -0.37
CA ARG A 94 -3.90 -13.49 -0.56
C ARG A 94 -3.48 -12.53 -1.66
N ALA A 95 -2.19 -12.22 -1.76
CA ALA A 95 -1.63 -11.39 -2.81
C ALA A 95 -1.76 -12.06 -4.19
N GLU A 96 -1.49 -13.37 -4.27
CA GLU A 96 -1.68 -14.17 -5.49
C GLU A 96 -3.14 -14.15 -5.97
N ALA A 97 -4.11 -14.22 -5.05
CA ALA A 97 -5.54 -14.15 -5.38
C ALA A 97 -5.95 -12.82 -6.03
N VAL A 98 -5.14 -11.78 -5.94
CA VAL A 98 -5.35 -10.46 -6.58
C VAL A 98 -4.30 -10.16 -7.68
N GLY A 99 -3.57 -11.18 -8.11
CA GLY A 99 -2.60 -11.11 -9.21
C GLY A 99 -1.30 -10.40 -8.84
N VAL A 100 -0.84 -10.53 -7.58
CA VAL A 100 0.48 -10.07 -7.12
C VAL A 100 1.25 -11.26 -6.57
N SER A 101 2.40 -11.55 -7.18
CA SER A 101 3.24 -12.69 -6.80
C SER A 101 4.39 -12.33 -5.85
N ASP A 102 4.75 -11.05 -5.74
CA ASP A 102 5.82 -10.60 -4.85
C ASP A 102 5.26 -10.03 -3.55
N THR A 103 5.66 -10.64 -2.44
CA THR A 103 5.32 -10.16 -1.09
C THR A 103 6.58 -10.06 -0.26
N ARG A 104 6.68 -9.03 0.59
CA ARG A 104 7.84 -8.79 1.45
C ARG A 104 7.43 -8.33 2.83
N PRO A 105 8.29 -8.53 3.85
CA PRO A 105 8.09 -7.93 5.16
C PRO A 105 7.95 -6.42 5.08
N GLY A 106 7.09 -5.83 5.92
CA GLY A 106 6.91 -4.38 6.00
C GLY A 106 8.21 -3.62 6.29
N SER A 107 9.14 -4.25 7.04
CA SER A 107 10.45 -3.70 7.37
C SER A 107 11.34 -3.38 6.16
N ASP A 108 11.16 -4.05 5.02
CA ASP A 108 12.01 -3.89 3.84
C ASP A 108 11.68 -2.60 3.05
N LEU A 109 10.47 -2.07 3.22
CA LEU A 109 9.96 -0.95 2.44
C LEU A 109 10.84 0.30 2.57
N ALA A 110 11.24 0.65 3.79
CA ALA A 110 12.02 1.86 4.06
C ALA A 110 13.36 1.86 3.30
N GLU A 111 14.07 0.74 3.28
CA GLU A 111 15.34 0.61 2.57
C GLU A 111 15.14 0.70 1.04
N ILE A 112 14.09 0.07 0.51
CA ILE A 112 13.75 0.11 -0.92
C ILE A 112 13.46 1.55 -1.37
N LEU A 113 12.64 2.28 -0.61
CA LEU A 113 12.32 3.67 -0.91
C LEU A 113 13.55 4.58 -0.78
N ALA A 114 14.35 4.41 0.27
CA ALA A 114 15.58 5.18 0.45
C ALA A 114 16.56 5.00 -0.71
N ARG A 115 16.72 3.78 -1.21
CA ARG A 115 17.56 3.50 -2.40
C ARG A 115 16.99 4.15 -3.66
N ALA A 116 15.68 4.11 -3.85
CA ALA A 116 15.03 4.73 -5.00
C ALA A 116 15.22 6.25 -5.01
N VAL A 117 14.97 6.91 -3.87
CA VAL A 117 15.18 8.36 -3.70
C VAL A 117 16.66 8.72 -3.92
N ALA A 118 17.60 7.96 -3.34
CA ALA A 118 19.04 8.21 -3.52
C ALA A 118 19.49 8.07 -4.98
N SER A 119 18.80 7.24 -5.77
CA SER A 119 19.06 7.10 -7.22
C SER A 119 18.31 8.12 -8.09
N GLY A 120 17.59 9.07 -7.49
CA GLY A 120 16.83 10.11 -8.20
C GLY A 120 15.51 9.63 -8.80
N ARG A 121 15.00 8.47 -8.40
CA ARG A 121 13.69 7.98 -8.86
C ARG A 121 12.56 8.71 -8.14
N ALA A 122 11.55 9.10 -8.88
CA ALA A 122 10.34 9.68 -8.29
C ALA A 122 9.56 8.63 -7.48
N VAL A 123 9.01 9.04 -6.34
CA VAL A 123 8.08 8.25 -5.55
C VAL A 123 6.75 9.01 -5.50
N HIS A 124 5.73 8.46 -6.13
CA HIS A 124 4.40 9.03 -6.21
C HIS A 124 3.52 8.43 -5.12
N PHE A 125 2.82 9.27 -4.35
CA PHE A 125 1.84 8.85 -3.35
C PHE A 125 0.57 9.72 -3.40
N LEU A 126 -0.52 9.20 -2.88
CA LEU A 126 -1.80 9.91 -2.79
C LEU A 126 -1.85 10.80 -1.53
N PRO A 127 -2.62 11.90 -1.54
CA PRO A 127 -2.72 12.78 -0.38
C PRO A 127 -3.28 12.02 0.83
N PRO A 128 -2.54 12.02 1.95
CA PRO A 128 -2.96 11.31 3.15
C PRO A 128 -4.04 12.11 3.90
N TYR A 129 -5.12 11.46 4.28
CA TYR A 129 -6.18 12.06 5.11
C TYR A 129 -6.19 11.54 6.55
N ARG A 130 -5.36 10.54 6.88
CA ARG A 130 -5.17 10.02 8.24
C ARG A 130 -3.83 10.47 8.82
N ALA A 131 -3.82 10.77 10.12
CA ALA A 131 -2.59 11.19 10.81
C ALA A 131 -1.52 10.09 10.77
N GLU A 132 -1.91 8.82 10.92
CA GLU A 132 -1.01 7.68 10.87
C GLU A 132 -0.29 7.59 9.52
N THR A 133 -1.01 7.82 8.41
CA THR A 133 -0.44 7.81 7.06
C THR A 133 0.56 8.97 6.87
N LYS A 134 0.29 10.15 7.46
CA LYS A 134 1.23 11.28 7.44
C LYS A 134 2.53 10.94 8.20
N LEU A 135 2.41 10.25 9.34
CA LEU A 135 3.60 9.78 10.10
C LEU A 135 4.37 8.68 9.36
N GLN A 136 3.68 7.80 8.65
CA GLN A 136 4.34 6.81 7.79
C GLN A 136 5.13 7.50 6.67
N LEU A 137 4.58 8.51 5.99
CA LEU A 137 5.28 9.27 4.95
C LEU A 137 6.50 10.01 5.51
N LEU A 138 6.40 10.57 6.72
CA LEU A 138 7.55 11.16 7.40
C LEU A 138 8.66 10.12 7.62
N HIS A 139 8.30 8.95 8.11
CA HIS A 139 9.27 7.88 8.37
C HIS A 139 9.89 7.32 7.08
N LEU A 140 9.10 7.12 6.04
CA LEU A 140 9.52 6.46 4.81
C LEU A 140 10.24 7.38 3.82
N LEU A 141 9.80 8.63 3.73
CA LEU A 141 10.24 9.58 2.69
C LEU A 141 10.77 10.90 3.26
N GLY A 142 10.68 11.11 4.58
CA GLY A 142 11.07 12.38 5.21
C GLY A 142 10.09 13.53 4.95
N VAL A 143 8.90 13.26 4.42
CA VAL A 143 7.87 14.28 4.14
C VAL A 143 7.22 14.72 5.44
N ALA A 144 7.28 16.03 5.73
CA ALA A 144 6.68 16.57 6.94
C ALA A 144 5.14 16.42 6.92
N PRO A 145 4.49 16.09 8.06
CA PRO A 145 3.05 15.85 8.09
C PRO A 145 2.19 17.01 7.58
N GLU A 146 2.63 18.24 7.77
CA GLU A 146 1.99 19.47 7.27
C GLU A 146 2.15 19.67 5.76
N GLU A 147 3.19 19.09 5.16
CA GLU A 147 3.50 19.17 3.73
C GLU A 147 2.95 17.98 2.94
N ALA A 148 2.56 16.90 3.61
CA ALA A 148 2.21 15.62 2.99
C ALA A 148 1.07 15.70 1.95
N GLU A 149 0.14 16.63 2.11
CA GLU A 149 -0.93 16.85 1.13
C GLU A 149 -0.42 17.64 -0.09
N THR A 150 0.51 18.58 0.11
CA THR A 150 1.08 19.41 -0.95
C THR A 150 2.11 18.63 -1.78
N GLU A 151 2.89 17.77 -1.13
CA GLU A 151 3.89 16.89 -1.75
C GLU A 151 3.26 15.70 -2.49
N ALA A 152 1.96 15.44 -2.29
CA ALA A 152 1.26 14.36 -2.98
C ALA A 152 1.29 14.55 -4.50
N SER A 153 1.46 13.45 -5.23
CA SER A 153 1.62 13.48 -6.68
C SER A 153 0.33 13.87 -7.41
N SER A 154 0.32 15.06 -8.01
CA SER A 154 -0.78 15.53 -8.84
C SER A 154 -1.04 14.62 -10.06
N GLU A 155 -0.01 13.95 -10.55
CA GLU A 155 -0.10 12.98 -11.64
C GLU A 155 -0.82 11.71 -11.18
N LEU A 156 -0.45 11.16 -10.01
CA LEU A 156 -1.11 9.98 -9.45
C LEU A 156 -2.58 10.28 -9.09
N ILE A 157 -2.85 11.47 -8.50
CA ILE A 157 -4.23 11.90 -8.21
C ILE A 157 -5.07 11.90 -9.49
N ARG A 158 -4.59 12.54 -10.56
CA ARG A 158 -5.31 12.56 -11.85
C ARG A 158 -5.51 11.17 -12.42
N ALA A 159 -4.47 10.33 -12.38
CA ALA A 159 -4.55 8.98 -12.89
C ALA A 159 -5.61 8.14 -12.16
N VAL A 160 -5.71 8.27 -10.84
CA VAL A 160 -6.71 7.55 -10.01
C VAL A 160 -8.12 8.08 -10.23
N VAL A 161 -8.32 9.39 -10.29
CA VAL A 161 -9.66 10.01 -10.43
C VAL A 161 -10.28 9.77 -11.81
N THR A 162 -9.46 9.58 -12.85
CA THR A 162 -9.93 9.42 -14.23
C THR A 162 -9.97 7.96 -14.71
N GLN A 163 -9.80 7.00 -13.82
CA GLN A 163 -9.90 5.56 -14.09
C GLN A 163 -11.22 4.98 -13.60
#